data_a8492bc9f7be9b8e5c6bf92f565b35e3
#
_entry.id   a8492bc9f7be9b8e5c6bf92f565b35e3
#
_cell.length_a   1.000
_cell.length_b   1.000
_cell.length_c   1.000
_cell.angle_alpha   90.00
_cell.angle_beta   90.00
_cell.angle_gamma   90.00
#
_symmetry.space_group_name_H-M   'P 1'
#
loop_
_entity.id
_entity.type
_entity.pdbx_description
1 polymer ?
#
loop_
_entity_poly.entity_id
_entity_poly.type
_entity_poly.pdbx_seq_one_letter_code
_entity_poly.pdbx_strand_id
1 'polypeptide(L)'
;MIYCFDIDDTITKVNIGNKYEEAIPHQGVIDRINELYHEGNRIIFFTGRGGTSGIDWTNLTKDQLRRWGVNYHELIMNQKPHFDLLIDDKCINVEEWKKKEVPRKVGFLAGAFDLIHPGYVKMWEDAKTVCTYLIVGLHTDPTTDRPHKNKPVHSVEERLILLSSIKYIDEIVTYDTERDLHNLLKTIDPDVRILGSDYAHTDYNGSDLNIPVYFHDRNHDWSSTNLRDKIK
;
A
#
# COMPACT_ATOMS: atom_id res chain seq x y z
N MET A 1 -12.29 3.56 -21.92
CA MET A 1 -13.03 2.48 -21.19
C MET A 1 -14.35 3.02 -20.64
N ILE A 2 -15.21 2.16 -20.07
CA ILE A 2 -16.42 2.57 -19.33
C ILE A 2 -16.20 2.25 -17.87
N TYR A 3 -16.30 3.26 -17.02
CA TYR A 3 -16.21 3.10 -15.57
C TYR A 3 -17.57 3.36 -14.94
N CYS A 4 -17.99 2.52 -14.02
CA CYS A 4 -19.21 2.65 -13.26
C CYS A 4 -18.87 2.79 -11.77
N PHE A 5 -19.26 3.90 -11.15
CA PHE A 5 -18.99 4.22 -9.76
C PHE A 5 -20.27 4.25 -8.94
N ASP A 6 -20.21 3.80 -7.70
CA ASP A 6 -21.21 4.14 -6.70
C ASP A 6 -20.93 5.55 -6.15
N ILE A 7 -21.83 6.11 -5.36
CA ILE A 7 -21.71 7.43 -4.75
C ILE A 7 -21.35 7.32 -3.27
N ASP A 8 -22.23 6.71 -2.49
CA ASP A 8 -22.09 6.67 -1.04
C ASP A 8 -20.96 5.71 -0.64
N ASP A 9 -20.09 6.16 0.26
CA ASP A 9 -18.88 5.48 0.70
C ASP A 9 -17.85 5.18 -0.43
N THR A 10 -18.12 5.66 -1.63
CA THR A 10 -17.22 5.56 -2.80
C THR A 10 -16.60 6.91 -3.12
N ILE A 11 -17.40 7.90 -3.54
CA ILE A 11 -16.95 9.28 -3.76
C ILE A 11 -17.28 10.21 -2.62
N THR A 12 -17.96 9.70 -1.60
CA THR A 12 -18.19 10.39 -0.32
C THR A 12 -17.44 9.69 0.80
N LYS A 13 -17.16 10.42 1.88
CA LYS A 13 -16.75 9.82 3.14
C LYS A 13 -17.96 9.15 3.79
N VAL A 14 -17.68 8.12 4.61
CA VAL A 14 -18.70 7.33 5.31
C VAL A 14 -19.85 8.18 5.84
N ASN A 15 -21.06 7.86 5.43
CA ASN A 15 -22.28 8.55 5.79
C ASN A 15 -22.97 7.78 6.93
N ILE A 16 -22.69 8.14 8.16
CA ILE A 16 -23.36 7.52 9.33
C ILE A 16 -24.82 7.98 9.33
N GLY A 17 -25.75 7.05 9.10
CA GLY A 17 -27.18 7.29 9.21
C GLY A 17 -27.91 7.74 7.93
N ASN A 18 -27.33 7.51 6.73
CA ASN A 18 -27.97 7.77 5.42
C ASN A 18 -28.54 9.18 5.23
N LYS A 19 -27.89 10.18 5.80
CA LYS A 19 -28.25 11.59 5.60
C LYS A 19 -27.54 12.10 4.34
N TYR A 20 -28.13 11.86 3.20
CA TYR A 20 -27.53 12.23 1.91
C TYR A 20 -27.27 13.74 1.78
N GLU A 21 -28.05 14.57 2.46
CA GLU A 21 -27.88 16.02 2.49
C GLU A 21 -26.55 16.45 3.14
N GLU A 22 -26.05 15.67 4.10
CA GLU A 22 -24.84 15.91 4.86
C GLU A 22 -23.62 15.21 4.27
N ALA A 23 -23.74 14.57 3.09
CA ALA A 23 -22.65 13.83 2.47
C ALA A 23 -21.43 14.73 2.20
N ILE A 24 -20.24 14.29 2.63
CA ILE A 24 -18.97 15.00 2.48
C ILE A 24 -18.19 14.36 1.33
N PRO A 25 -17.77 15.13 0.28
CA PRO A 25 -17.02 14.58 -0.84
C PRO A 25 -15.63 14.10 -0.44
N HIS A 26 -15.17 13.02 -1.07
CA HIS A 26 -13.78 12.58 -1.04
C HIS A 26 -13.05 13.16 -2.25
N GLN A 27 -12.46 14.37 -2.07
CA GLN A 27 -11.93 15.14 -3.18
C GLN A 27 -10.91 14.37 -4.02
N GLY A 28 -9.97 13.64 -3.41
CA GLY A 28 -8.97 12.87 -4.16
C GLY A 28 -9.56 11.79 -5.07
N VAL A 29 -10.69 11.18 -4.68
CA VAL A 29 -11.43 10.25 -5.54
C VAL A 29 -12.10 10.97 -6.70
N ILE A 30 -12.68 12.15 -6.43
CA ILE A 30 -13.34 12.98 -7.44
C ILE A 30 -12.33 13.48 -8.48
N ASP A 31 -11.18 13.99 -8.03
CA ASP A 31 -10.13 14.51 -8.92
C ASP A 31 -9.69 13.43 -9.91
N ARG A 32 -9.52 12.21 -9.43
CA ARG A 32 -9.18 11.10 -10.28
C ARG A 32 -10.30 10.68 -11.25
N ILE A 33 -11.54 10.65 -10.81
CA ILE A 33 -12.65 10.40 -11.74
C ILE A 33 -12.65 11.44 -12.85
N ASN A 34 -12.33 12.69 -12.51
CA ASN A 34 -12.20 13.77 -13.47
C ASN A 34 -11.00 13.56 -14.41
N GLU A 35 -9.87 13.04 -13.92
CA GLU A 35 -8.73 12.64 -14.77
C GLU A 35 -9.16 11.57 -15.78
N LEU A 36 -9.79 10.49 -15.32
CA LEU A 36 -10.33 9.44 -16.20
C LEU A 36 -11.32 10.01 -17.24
N TYR A 37 -12.17 10.95 -16.83
CA TYR A 37 -13.10 11.62 -17.75
C TYR A 37 -12.32 12.40 -18.83
N HIS A 38 -11.30 13.17 -18.47
CA HIS A 38 -10.49 13.93 -19.40
C HIS A 38 -9.58 13.07 -20.29
N GLU A 39 -9.23 11.87 -19.85
CA GLU A 39 -8.57 10.84 -20.68
C GLU A 39 -9.50 10.22 -21.73
N GLY A 40 -10.76 10.64 -21.82
CA GLY A 40 -11.75 10.17 -22.79
C GLY A 40 -12.48 8.88 -22.39
N ASN A 41 -12.45 8.53 -21.12
CA ASN A 41 -13.22 7.40 -20.60
C ASN A 41 -14.68 7.82 -20.34
N ARG A 42 -15.63 6.88 -20.51
CA ARG A 42 -17.02 7.08 -20.14
C ARG A 42 -17.24 6.83 -18.67
N ILE A 43 -17.74 7.81 -17.94
CA ILE A 43 -18.02 7.77 -16.51
C ILE A 43 -19.54 7.67 -16.27
N ILE A 44 -19.94 6.66 -15.53
CA ILE A 44 -21.34 6.39 -15.14
C ILE A 44 -21.40 6.30 -13.63
N PHE A 45 -22.40 6.95 -13.03
CA PHE A 45 -22.76 6.73 -11.63
C PHE A 45 -23.97 5.82 -11.52
N PHE A 46 -23.90 4.80 -10.67
CA PHE A 46 -24.95 3.83 -10.39
C PHE A 46 -25.16 3.70 -8.88
N THR A 47 -26.13 4.45 -8.34
CA THR A 47 -26.34 4.59 -6.90
C THR A 47 -27.61 3.92 -6.42
N GLY A 48 -27.58 3.42 -5.17
CA GLY A 48 -28.72 2.85 -4.45
C GLY A 48 -29.63 3.88 -3.80
N ARG A 49 -29.32 5.20 -3.93
CA ARG A 49 -30.14 6.26 -3.33
C ARG A 49 -31.57 6.20 -3.86
N GLY A 50 -32.53 6.13 -2.93
CA GLY A 50 -33.96 6.06 -3.25
C GLY A 50 -34.50 4.64 -3.48
N GLY A 51 -33.64 3.65 -3.78
CA GLY A 51 -34.07 2.30 -4.13
C GLY A 51 -34.86 1.59 -3.02
N THR A 52 -34.52 1.82 -1.76
CA THR A 52 -35.21 1.20 -0.60
C THR A 52 -36.30 2.12 -0.03
N SER A 53 -36.06 3.43 0.03
CA SER A 53 -36.98 4.39 0.65
C SER A 53 -38.13 4.84 -0.27
N GLY A 54 -38.01 4.65 -1.57
CA GLY A 54 -38.94 5.18 -2.57
C GLY A 54 -38.88 6.72 -2.73
N ILE A 55 -37.95 7.39 -2.01
CA ILE A 55 -37.78 8.84 -2.10
C ILE A 55 -36.91 9.17 -3.32
N ASP A 56 -37.34 10.11 -4.15
CA ASP A 56 -36.55 10.58 -5.28
C ASP A 56 -35.46 11.57 -4.84
N TRP A 57 -34.22 11.09 -4.81
CA TRP A 57 -33.03 11.87 -4.47
C TRP A 57 -32.30 12.45 -5.70
N THR A 58 -32.88 12.36 -6.88
CA THR A 58 -32.23 12.72 -8.15
C THR A 58 -31.75 14.18 -8.14
N ASN A 59 -32.59 15.12 -7.72
CA ASN A 59 -32.23 16.53 -7.73
C ASN A 59 -31.10 16.86 -6.74
N LEU A 60 -31.18 16.31 -5.51
CA LEU A 60 -30.12 16.46 -4.52
C LEU A 60 -28.80 15.88 -5.03
N THR A 61 -28.84 14.67 -5.59
CA THR A 61 -27.65 13.98 -6.07
C THR A 61 -26.98 14.75 -7.20
N LYS A 62 -27.74 15.22 -8.22
CA LYS A 62 -27.23 16.07 -9.29
C LYS A 62 -26.60 17.36 -8.78
N ASP A 63 -27.24 17.99 -7.79
CA ASP A 63 -26.75 19.23 -7.20
C ASP A 63 -25.45 19.01 -6.39
N GLN A 64 -25.32 17.89 -5.68
CA GLN A 64 -24.10 17.49 -5.00
C GLN A 64 -22.98 17.23 -5.99
N LEU A 65 -23.16 16.39 -7.00
CA LEU A 65 -22.16 16.12 -8.04
C LEU A 65 -21.66 17.40 -8.71
N ARG A 66 -22.59 18.32 -9.04
CA ARG A 66 -22.24 19.63 -9.61
C ARG A 66 -21.41 20.47 -8.64
N ARG A 67 -21.81 20.58 -7.37
CA ARG A 67 -21.08 21.36 -6.34
C ARG A 67 -19.69 20.79 -6.05
N TRP A 68 -19.53 19.48 -6.15
CA TRP A 68 -18.26 18.79 -5.95
C TRP A 68 -17.35 18.80 -7.19
N GLY A 69 -17.84 19.35 -8.31
CA GLY A 69 -17.08 19.45 -9.56
C GLY A 69 -16.85 18.11 -10.25
N VAL A 70 -17.79 17.17 -10.13
CA VAL A 70 -17.67 15.82 -10.71
C VAL A 70 -18.08 15.84 -12.17
N ASN A 71 -17.21 15.37 -13.06
CA ASN A 71 -17.49 15.17 -14.47
C ASN A 71 -17.99 13.74 -14.73
N TYR A 72 -19.13 13.60 -15.36
CA TYR A 72 -19.71 12.30 -15.69
C TYR A 72 -20.59 12.38 -16.94
N HIS A 73 -20.92 11.22 -17.53
CA HIS A 73 -21.76 11.10 -18.71
C HIS A 73 -23.20 10.68 -18.37
N GLU A 74 -23.35 9.87 -17.31
CA GLU A 74 -24.64 9.27 -16.98
C GLU A 74 -24.77 9.10 -15.45
N LEU A 75 -25.99 9.33 -14.94
CA LEU A 75 -26.38 9.08 -13.55
C LEU A 75 -27.60 8.17 -13.54
N ILE A 76 -27.43 6.96 -13.04
CA ILE A 76 -28.50 5.95 -12.94
C ILE A 76 -28.99 5.92 -11.48
N MET A 77 -30.23 6.32 -11.30
CA MET A 77 -30.92 6.41 -10.01
C MET A 77 -32.04 5.37 -9.93
N ASN A 78 -32.36 4.93 -8.72
CA ASN A 78 -33.51 4.08 -8.40
C ASN A 78 -33.56 2.71 -9.13
N GLN A 79 -32.45 2.26 -9.70
CA GLN A 79 -32.35 1.00 -10.42
C GLN A 79 -31.40 0.01 -9.77
N LYS A 80 -30.55 0.46 -8.83
CA LYS A 80 -29.62 -0.41 -8.11
C LYS A 80 -30.40 -1.20 -7.06
N PRO A 81 -30.46 -2.56 -7.17
CA PRO A 81 -31.15 -3.36 -6.18
C PRO A 81 -30.42 -3.29 -4.82
N HIS A 82 -31.17 -3.53 -3.75
CA HIS A 82 -30.57 -3.76 -2.44
C HIS A 82 -29.92 -5.16 -2.43
N PHE A 83 -28.70 -5.25 -1.92
CA PHE A 83 -27.96 -6.51 -1.74
C PHE A 83 -26.99 -6.39 -0.55
N ASP A 84 -26.69 -7.52 0.08
CA ASP A 84 -25.69 -7.60 1.15
C ASP A 84 -24.28 -7.78 0.58
N LEU A 85 -24.15 -8.48 -0.56
CA LEU A 85 -22.87 -8.75 -1.22
C LEU A 85 -23.04 -8.74 -2.73
N LEU A 86 -22.20 -7.98 -3.42
CA LEU A 86 -22.06 -8.01 -4.88
C LEU A 86 -20.88 -8.91 -5.27
N ILE A 87 -21.14 -9.91 -6.10
CA ILE A 87 -20.10 -10.77 -6.71
C ILE A 87 -20.15 -10.52 -8.22
N ASP A 88 -19.04 -10.02 -8.78
CA ASP A 88 -18.95 -9.63 -10.19
C ASP A 88 -17.50 -9.78 -10.65
N ASP A 89 -17.29 -10.22 -11.90
CA ASP A 89 -15.98 -10.41 -12.52
C ASP A 89 -15.26 -9.11 -12.89
N LYS A 90 -15.98 -7.96 -12.87
CA LYS A 90 -15.48 -6.63 -13.25
C LYS A 90 -15.45 -5.64 -12.11
N CYS A 91 -15.81 -6.08 -10.91
CA CYS A 91 -15.77 -5.24 -9.71
C CYS A 91 -14.35 -5.13 -9.13
N ILE A 92 -14.03 -3.94 -8.68
CA ILE A 92 -12.89 -3.68 -7.80
C ILE A 92 -13.40 -3.01 -6.54
N ASN A 93 -12.87 -3.42 -5.37
CA ASN A 93 -13.20 -2.75 -4.13
C ASN A 93 -12.65 -1.31 -4.16
N VAL A 94 -13.46 -0.35 -3.70
CA VAL A 94 -13.09 1.08 -3.73
C VAL A 94 -11.79 1.38 -2.98
N GLU A 95 -11.52 0.69 -1.87
CA GLU A 95 -10.28 0.87 -1.11
C GLU A 95 -9.06 0.32 -1.87
N GLU A 96 -9.22 -0.74 -2.65
CA GLU A 96 -8.18 -1.23 -3.55
C GLU A 96 -7.99 -0.30 -4.75
N TRP A 97 -9.10 0.23 -5.29
CA TRP A 97 -9.05 1.19 -6.39
C TRP A 97 -8.35 2.47 -5.95
N LYS A 98 -8.65 3.01 -4.78
CA LYS A 98 -7.94 4.16 -4.20
C LYS A 98 -6.44 3.91 -4.03
N LYS A 99 -6.03 2.69 -3.66
CA LYS A 99 -4.62 2.31 -3.50
C LYS A 99 -3.86 2.18 -4.83
N LYS A 100 -4.54 1.78 -5.92
CA LYS A 100 -3.89 1.63 -7.24
C LYS A 100 -3.30 2.92 -7.82
N GLU A 101 -3.48 4.05 -7.16
CA GLU A 101 -3.28 5.37 -7.70
C GLU A 101 -2.39 6.32 -6.95
N VAL A 102 -2.02 5.93 -5.77
CA VAL A 102 -0.79 6.49 -5.25
C VAL A 102 0.31 5.99 -6.20
N PRO A 103 1.06 6.87 -6.90
CA PRO A 103 2.13 6.44 -7.78
C PRO A 103 2.95 5.39 -7.04
N ARG A 104 3.15 4.21 -7.67
CA ARG A 104 3.88 3.12 -7.03
C ARG A 104 5.29 3.62 -6.73
N LYS A 105 5.51 4.08 -5.50
CA LYS A 105 6.81 4.45 -4.98
C LYS A 105 7.41 3.21 -4.32
N VAL A 106 8.36 2.60 -4.98
CA VAL A 106 8.98 1.36 -4.55
C VAL A 106 10.02 1.65 -3.48
N GLY A 107 9.80 1.13 -2.28
CA GLY A 107 10.81 1.07 -1.22
C GLY A 107 11.49 -0.29 -1.20
N PHE A 108 12.78 -0.30 -0.90
CA PHE A 108 13.55 -1.53 -0.75
C PHE A 108 14.33 -1.56 0.56
N LEU A 109 14.24 -2.64 1.29
CA LEU A 109 15.10 -2.92 2.43
C LEU A 109 15.58 -4.36 2.41
N ALA A 110 16.76 -4.63 2.97
CA ALA A 110 17.38 -5.94 2.94
C ALA A 110 17.90 -6.37 4.32
N GLY A 111 17.85 -7.67 4.57
CA GLY A 111 18.35 -8.26 5.81
C GLY A 111 18.09 -9.75 5.94
N ALA A 112 18.61 -10.36 6.99
CA ALA A 112 18.33 -11.77 7.30
C ALA A 112 16.95 -11.99 7.93
N PHE A 113 16.41 -10.99 8.60
CA PHE A 113 15.09 -11.02 9.27
C PHE A 113 14.83 -12.27 10.11
N ASP A 114 15.88 -12.70 10.81
CA ASP A 114 15.82 -13.83 11.72
C ASP A 114 15.34 -13.39 13.10
N LEU A 115 14.56 -14.22 13.79
CA LEU A 115 13.98 -13.91 15.10
C LEU A 115 13.25 -12.55 15.06
N ILE A 116 12.12 -12.50 14.36
CA ILE A 116 11.32 -11.28 14.23
C ILE A 116 11.00 -10.68 15.60
N HIS A 117 11.26 -9.39 15.75
CA HIS A 117 11.06 -8.63 16.98
C HIS A 117 10.40 -7.27 16.67
N PRO A 118 9.87 -6.56 17.70
CA PRO A 118 9.16 -5.30 17.49
C PRO A 118 9.92 -4.24 16.68
N GLY A 119 11.26 -4.21 16.78
CA GLY A 119 12.10 -3.30 16.00
C GLY A 119 11.99 -3.50 14.49
N TYR A 120 11.83 -4.74 14.01
CA TYR A 120 11.55 -4.99 12.60
C TYR A 120 10.17 -4.48 12.19
N VAL A 121 9.15 -4.75 13.03
CA VAL A 121 7.78 -4.29 12.74
C VAL A 121 7.72 -2.78 12.62
N LYS A 122 8.37 -2.05 13.54
CA LYS A 122 8.47 -0.59 13.48
C LYS A 122 9.20 -0.10 12.21
N MET A 123 10.27 -0.76 11.82
CA MET A 123 11.00 -0.41 10.60
C MET A 123 10.13 -0.59 9.34
N TRP A 124 9.35 -1.67 9.24
CA TRP A 124 8.45 -1.89 8.12
C TRP A 124 7.28 -0.89 8.12
N GLU A 125 6.73 -0.57 9.28
CA GLU A 125 5.69 0.45 9.43
C GLU A 125 6.22 1.83 9.01
N ASP A 126 7.40 2.19 9.46
CA ASP A 126 8.06 3.46 9.12
C ASP A 126 8.42 3.53 7.64
N ALA A 127 8.89 2.43 7.03
CA ALA A 127 9.14 2.33 5.60
C ALA A 127 7.91 2.70 4.76
N LYS A 128 6.70 2.32 5.20
CA LYS A 128 5.44 2.65 4.51
C LYS A 128 5.08 4.14 4.57
N THR A 129 5.77 4.95 5.36
CA THR A 129 5.61 6.41 5.35
C THR A 129 6.31 7.06 4.16
N VAL A 130 7.31 6.39 3.59
CA VAL A 130 8.15 6.92 2.50
C VAL A 130 8.01 6.14 1.18
N CYS A 131 7.31 5.01 1.19
CA CYS A 131 7.00 4.23 0.00
C CYS A 131 5.57 3.69 0.04
N THR A 132 5.02 3.39 -1.14
CA THR A 132 3.67 2.81 -1.26
C THR A 132 3.73 1.30 -1.54
N TYR A 133 4.87 0.82 -2.02
CA TYR A 133 5.13 -0.58 -2.29
C TYR A 133 6.50 -0.96 -1.69
N LEU A 134 6.50 -1.86 -0.71
CA LEU A 134 7.71 -2.26 0.00
C LEU A 134 8.17 -3.64 -0.44
N ILE A 135 9.36 -3.70 -1.04
CA ILE A 135 10.08 -4.93 -1.36
C ILE A 135 11.09 -5.24 -0.27
N VAL A 136 11.04 -6.45 0.26
CA VAL A 136 11.99 -6.94 1.25
C VAL A 136 12.94 -7.94 0.61
N GLY A 137 14.24 -7.60 0.59
CA GLY A 137 15.32 -8.52 0.23
C GLY A 137 15.67 -9.41 1.42
N LEU A 138 15.38 -10.70 1.31
CA LEU A 138 15.72 -11.70 2.33
C LEU A 138 17.07 -12.35 2.02
N HIS A 139 18.09 -12.07 2.83
CA HIS A 139 19.37 -12.77 2.77
C HIS A 139 19.21 -14.22 3.22
N THR A 140 19.56 -15.17 2.36
CA THR A 140 19.41 -16.60 2.66
C THR A 140 20.31 -17.02 3.81
N ASP A 141 21.62 -16.77 3.71
CA ASP A 141 22.60 -16.98 4.79
C ASP A 141 23.70 -15.90 4.76
N PRO A 142 23.63 -14.89 5.64
CA PRO A 142 24.62 -13.82 5.68
C PRO A 142 26.02 -14.28 6.05
N THR A 143 26.21 -15.49 6.57
CA THR A 143 27.55 -16.01 6.93
C THR A 143 28.36 -16.44 5.72
N THR A 144 27.73 -16.58 4.55
CA THR A 144 28.37 -17.00 3.30
C THR A 144 29.46 -16.03 2.87
N ASP A 145 29.21 -14.74 2.90
CA ASP A 145 30.16 -13.70 2.52
C ASP A 145 30.49 -12.72 3.66
N ARG A 146 29.81 -12.83 4.80
CA ARG A 146 30.06 -12.05 6.02
C ARG A 146 30.20 -12.97 7.25
N PRO A 147 31.34 -13.69 7.43
CA PRO A 147 31.52 -14.71 8.48
C PRO A 147 31.36 -14.20 9.92
N HIS A 148 31.46 -12.88 10.12
CA HIS A 148 31.24 -12.24 11.41
C HIS A 148 29.76 -12.09 11.82
N LYS A 149 28.83 -12.33 10.87
CA LYS A 149 27.41 -12.31 11.13
C LYS A 149 26.94 -13.60 11.79
N ASN A 150 25.85 -13.53 12.53
CA ASN A 150 25.21 -14.72 13.09
C ASN A 150 24.50 -15.52 12.01
N LYS A 151 24.69 -16.84 12.03
CA LYS A 151 23.88 -17.73 11.22
C LYS A 151 22.40 -17.63 11.66
N PRO A 152 21.44 -17.54 10.71
CA PRO A 152 20.02 -17.53 11.05
C PRO A 152 19.62 -18.80 11.85
N VAL A 153 18.72 -18.63 12.83
CA VAL A 153 18.11 -19.72 13.59
C VAL A 153 17.01 -20.37 12.76
N HIS A 154 16.17 -19.55 12.15
CA HIS A 154 15.12 -20.01 11.26
C HIS A 154 15.68 -20.32 9.87
N SER A 155 15.16 -21.37 9.25
CA SER A 155 15.40 -21.67 7.83
C SER A 155 14.92 -20.52 6.94
N VAL A 156 15.33 -20.52 5.68
CA VAL A 156 14.83 -19.57 4.67
C VAL A 156 13.31 -19.67 4.53
N GLU A 157 12.79 -20.89 4.48
CA GLU A 157 11.37 -21.16 4.33
C GLU A 157 10.55 -20.61 5.52
N GLU A 158 11.00 -20.87 6.76
CA GLU A 158 10.34 -20.34 7.96
C GLU A 158 10.33 -18.80 7.95
N ARG A 159 11.43 -18.16 7.57
CA ARG A 159 11.51 -16.70 7.47
C ARG A 159 10.62 -16.15 6.36
N LEU A 160 10.50 -16.83 5.22
CA LEU A 160 9.56 -16.47 4.15
C LEU A 160 8.10 -16.52 4.63
N ILE A 161 7.72 -17.60 5.35
CA ILE A 161 6.37 -17.73 5.93
C ILE A 161 6.08 -16.58 6.90
N LEU A 162 7.03 -16.28 7.79
CA LEU A 162 6.88 -15.18 8.77
C LEU A 162 6.76 -13.81 8.08
N LEU A 163 7.63 -13.52 7.12
CA LEU A 163 7.62 -12.24 6.38
C LEU A 163 6.36 -12.07 5.53
N SER A 164 5.85 -13.14 4.92
CA SER A 164 4.63 -13.10 4.11
C SER A 164 3.36 -12.80 4.93
N SER A 165 3.41 -12.98 6.24
CA SER A 165 2.32 -12.63 7.16
C SER A 165 2.34 -11.16 7.61
N ILE A 166 3.38 -10.40 7.25
CA ILE A 166 3.56 -9.00 7.68
C ILE A 166 2.81 -8.07 6.74
N LYS A 167 1.79 -7.39 7.24
CA LYS A 167 0.90 -6.50 6.46
C LYS A 167 1.59 -5.31 5.76
N TYR A 168 2.81 -4.98 6.16
CA TYR A 168 3.57 -3.86 5.59
C TYR A 168 4.42 -4.26 4.38
N ILE A 169 4.63 -5.55 4.14
CA ILE A 169 5.48 -6.10 3.08
C ILE A 169 4.60 -6.46 1.89
N ASP A 170 4.91 -5.90 0.73
CA ASP A 170 4.17 -6.18 -0.51
C ASP A 170 4.83 -7.28 -1.35
N GLU A 171 6.17 -7.39 -1.28
CA GLU A 171 6.93 -8.39 -2.04
C GLU A 171 8.17 -8.83 -1.27
N ILE A 172 8.56 -10.09 -1.43
CA ILE A 172 9.79 -10.65 -0.86
C ILE A 172 10.62 -11.24 -1.99
N VAL A 173 11.89 -10.84 -2.06
CA VAL A 173 12.88 -11.41 -2.97
C VAL A 173 14.04 -11.99 -2.17
N THR A 174 14.59 -13.11 -2.57
CA THR A 174 15.73 -13.72 -1.89
C THR A 174 17.04 -13.38 -2.60
N TYR A 175 18.13 -13.32 -1.83
CA TYR A 175 19.49 -13.18 -2.37
C TYR A 175 20.48 -13.92 -1.48
N ASP A 176 21.59 -14.38 -2.07
CA ASP A 176 22.57 -15.24 -1.40
C ASP A 176 23.85 -14.49 -0.98
N THR A 177 24.23 -13.47 -1.71
CA THR A 177 25.47 -12.72 -1.48
C THR A 177 25.26 -11.22 -1.56
N GLU A 178 26.21 -10.45 -1.03
CA GLU A 178 26.22 -8.98 -1.19
C GLU A 178 26.28 -8.55 -2.66
N ARG A 179 26.90 -9.35 -3.52
CA ARG A 179 26.89 -9.12 -4.97
C ARG A 179 25.50 -9.29 -5.56
N ASP A 180 24.75 -10.28 -5.11
CA ASP A 180 23.38 -10.49 -5.58
C ASP A 180 22.47 -9.37 -5.11
N LEU A 181 22.64 -8.88 -3.87
CA LEU A 181 21.95 -7.70 -3.38
C LEU A 181 22.20 -6.47 -4.25
N HIS A 182 23.46 -6.24 -4.65
CA HIS A 182 23.80 -5.13 -5.52
C HIS A 182 23.15 -5.25 -6.91
N ASN A 183 23.12 -6.46 -7.48
CA ASN A 183 22.44 -6.73 -8.75
C ASN A 183 20.93 -6.56 -8.64
N LEU A 184 20.32 -7.01 -7.54
CA LEU A 184 18.91 -6.79 -7.26
C LEU A 184 18.56 -5.29 -7.20
N LEU A 185 19.37 -4.49 -6.50
CA LEU A 185 19.16 -3.04 -6.43
C LEU A 185 19.20 -2.38 -7.80
N LYS A 186 20.10 -2.82 -8.69
CA LYS A 186 20.16 -2.33 -10.08
C LYS A 186 18.96 -2.76 -10.91
N THR A 187 18.43 -3.96 -10.68
CA THR A 187 17.32 -4.52 -11.46
C THR A 187 15.99 -3.95 -11.01
N ILE A 188 15.79 -3.81 -9.69
CA ILE A 188 14.56 -3.29 -9.11
C ILE A 188 14.47 -1.77 -9.27
N ASP A 189 15.62 -1.08 -9.21
CA ASP A 189 15.75 0.38 -9.28
C ASP A 189 14.71 1.09 -8.37
N PRO A 190 14.78 0.86 -7.04
CA PRO A 190 13.76 1.36 -6.14
C PRO A 190 13.83 2.88 -5.99
N ASP A 191 12.68 3.53 -5.81
CA ASP A 191 12.58 4.97 -5.57
C ASP A 191 13.18 5.42 -4.23
N VAL A 192 13.25 4.49 -3.26
CA VAL A 192 13.89 4.74 -1.97
C VAL A 192 14.42 3.46 -1.34
N ARG A 193 15.63 3.52 -0.84
CA ARG A 193 16.22 2.47 -0.02
C ARG A 193 16.04 2.79 1.46
N ILE A 194 15.59 1.82 2.26
CA ILE A 194 15.41 1.98 3.69
C ILE A 194 16.57 1.26 4.41
N LEU A 195 17.29 2.00 5.24
CA LEU A 195 18.39 1.51 6.08
C LEU A 195 18.15 1.90 7.54
N GLY A 196 18.77 1.19 8.45
CA GLY A 196 18.83 1.64 9.85
C GLY A 196 19.71 2.89 10.01
N SER A 197 19.44 3.71 11.00
CA SER A 197 20.22 4.94 11.28
C SER A 197 21.71 4.66 11.59
N ASP A 198 22.06 3.42 11.95
CA ASP A 198 23.44 2.95 12.12
C ASP A 198 24.26 2.98 10.82
N TYR A 199 23.61 3.06 9.65
CA TYR A 199 24.26 3.18 8.35
C TYR A 199 24.47 4.63 7.88
N ALA A 200 23.97 5.64 8.59
CA ALA A 200 23.99 7.04 8.14
C ALA A 200 25.42 7.61 7.89
N HIS A 201 26.43 7.01 8.49
CA HIS A 201 27.81 7.47 8.40
C HIS A 201 28.81 6.34 8.05
N THR A 202 28.31 5.26 7.44
CA THR A 202 29.11 4.10 7.05
C THR A 202 28.84 3.73 5.61
N ASP A 203 29.81 3.07 4.97
CA ASP A 203 29.58 2.49 3.67
C ASP A 203 28.56 1.35 3.75
N TYR A 204 27.68 1.30 2.77
CA TYR A 204 26.67 0.25 2.64
C TYR A 204 26.59 -0.23 1.19
N ASN A 205 26.18 -1.46 1.00
CA ASN A 205 26.03 -2.04 -0.33
C ASN A 205 25.03 -1.23 -1.18
N GLY A 206 25.44 -0.83 -2.38
CA GLY A 206 24.67 0.02 -3.29
C GLY A 206 24.76 1.52 -3.00
N SER A 207 25.73 1.97 -2.19
CA SER A 207 26.02 3.40 -2.01
C SER A 207 26.52 4.08 -3.29
N ASP A 208 27.02 3.31 -4.25
CA ASP A 208 27.40 3.73 -5.59
C ASP A 208 26.22 3.89 -6.56
N LEU A 209 25.05 3.40 -6.18
CA LEU A 209 23.81 3.53 -6.93
C LEU A 209 23.10 4.81 -6.45
N ASN A 210 22.76 5.71 -7.33
CA ASN A 210 22.10 6.98 -7.00
C ASN A 210 20.65 6.80 -6.49
N ILE A 211 20.42 5.80 -5.61
CA ILE A 211 19.10 5.52 -5.00
C ILE A 211 18.94 6.40 -3.77
N PRO A 212 17.87 7.21 -3.66
CA PRO A 212 17.57 7.96 -2.45
C PRO A 212 17.49 7.04 -1.23
N VAL A 213 18.04 7.48 -0.08
CA VAL A 213 18.06 6.67 1.14
C VAL A 213 17.23 7.33 2.23
N TYR A 214 16.41 6.53 2.89
CA TYR A 214 15.71 6.87 4.11
C TYR A 214 16.32 6.09 5.27
N PHE A 215 16.74 6.79 6.33
CA PHE A 215 17.29 6.17 7.52
C PHE A 215 16.22 6.04 8.60
N HIS A 216 15.82 4.78 8.89
CA HIS A 216 14.92 4.46 9.98
C HIS A 216 15.62 4.67 11.34
N ASP A 217 15.00 5.43 12.22
CA ASP A 217 15.54 5.67 13.56
C ASP A 217 15.44 4.41 14.44
N ARG A 218 16.57 3.97 14.96
CA ARG A 218 16.72 2.79 15.82
C ARG A 218 16.91 3.18 17.30
N ASN A 219 16.14 4.14 17.79
CA ASN A 219 16.18 4.62 19.17
C ASN A 219 15.56 3.65 20.20
N HIS A 220 15.66 2.34 19.96
CA HIS A 220 15.10 1.29 20.80
C HIS A 220 16.07 0.13 20.98
N ASP A 221 15.95 -0.62 22.09
CA ASP A 221 16.83 -1.75 22.45
C ASP A 221 16.46 -3.08 21.76
N TRP A 222 15.48 -3.10 20.87
CA TRP A 222 15.07 -4.33 20.18
C TRP A 222 16.04 -4.69 19.07
N SER A 223 16.70 -5.84 19.21
CA SER A 223 17.56 -6.40 18.17
C SER A 223 17.54 -7.94 18.24
N SER A 224 17.84 -8.60 17.13
CA SER A 224 17.99 -10.05 17.09
C SER A 224 19.10 -10.53 18.01
N THR A 225 20.16 -9.73 18.22
CA THR A 225 21.25 -10.03 19.17
C THR A 225 20.71 -10.03 20.59
N ASN A 226 20.03 -8.96 21.01
CA ASN A 226 19.46 -8.89 22.36
C ASN A 226 18.41 -9.98 22.60
N LEU A 227 17.66 -10.37 21.56
CA LEU A 227 16.70 -11.46 21.69
C LEU A 227 17.42 -12.82 21.86
N ARG A 228 18.47 -13.09 21.09
CA ARG A 228 19.30 -14.30 21.25
C ARG A 228 19.87 -14.43 22.64
N ASP A 229 20.34 -13.33 23.24
CA ASP A 229 20.92 -13.33 24.56
C ASP A 229 19.90 -13.57 25.68
N LYS A 230 18.63 -13.21 25.46
CA LYS A 230 17.53 -13.48 26.40
C LYS A 230 17.04 -14.94 26.40
N ILE A 231 17.31 -15.70 25.33
CA ILE A 231 16.84 -17.08 25.17
C ILE A 231 17.96 -18.13 25.38
N LYS A 232 19.20 -17.68 25.67
CA LYS A 232 20.30 -18.52 26.13
C LYS A 232 20.19 -18.75 27.64
#